data_7db4e58fa9e08cf5c20ca0e93c4194a3
#
_entry.id   7db4e58fa9e08cf5c20ca0e93c4194a3
#
_cell.length_a   1.000
_cell.length_b   1.000
_cell.length_c   1.000
_cell.angle_alpha   90.00
_cell.angle_beta   90.00
_cell.angle_gamma   90.00
#
_symmetry.space_group_name_H-M   'P 1'
#
loop_
_entity.id
_entity.type
_entity.pdbx_description
1 polymer ?
#
loop_
_entity_poly.entity_id
_entity_poly.type
_entity_poly.pdbx_seq_one_letter_code
_entity_poly.pdbx_strand_id
1 'polypeptide(L)'
;PKVISESFPDVFPQAFRVEECLILLEPLYHCGVDGVYRPLHNDFRLFVSRLASAAAMKPCMGYVAEKLADYVFNADGGLLRSCFGIRVLSAANRVAECLELFDTDFVISAVSQGAPWDLMEEQAAVVFGMACDSHDLLAVQRAESSIATLSQIDEHIKYYEESYPNTRDNYLNTFDVIRVPLDSDH
;
A
#
# COMPACT_ATOMS: atom_id res chain seq x y z
N PRO A 1 -9.67 -10.89 4.22
CA PRO A 1 -10.09 -12.14 3.56
C PRO A 1 -10.37 -11.96 2.08
N LYS A 2 -11.14 -10.94 1.68
CA LYS A 2 -11.54 -10.68 0.29
C LYS A 2 -10.35 -10.59 -0.66
N VAL A 3 -9.35 -9.76 -0.34
CA VAL A 3 -8.13 -9.60 -1.16
C VAL A 3 -7.45 -10.94 -1.41
N ILE A 4 -7.30 -11.77 -0.37
CA ILE A 4 -6.63 -13.07 -0.47
C ILE A 4 -7.43 -14.04 -1.35
N SER A 5 -8.75 -14.14 -1.16
CA SER A 5 -9.58 -15.04 -1.99
C SER A 5 -9.65 -14.60 -3.45
N GLU A 6 -9.66 -13.30 -3.72
CA GLU A 6 -9.67 -12.77 -5.08
C GLU A 6 -8.30 -12.90 -5.78
N SER A 7 -7.19 -12.77 -5.02
CA SER A 7 -5.84 -12.95 -5.57
C SER A 7 -5.47 -14.42 -5.77
N PHE A 8 -6.06 -15.33 -4.98
CA PHE A 8 -5.72 -16.75 -4.98
C PHE A 8 -6.98 -17.64 -5.09
N PRO A 9 -7.78 -17.51 -6.16
CA PRO A 9 -9.05 -18.25 -6.28
C PRO A 9 -8.89 -19.76 -6.33
N ASP A 10 -7.74 -20.25 -6.82
CA ASP A 10 -7.43 -21.68 -6.88
C ASP A 10 -7.14 -22.30 -5.50
N VAL A 11 -6.62 -21.48 -4.57
CA VAL A 11 -6.30 -21.90 -3.20
C VAL A 11 -7.46 -21.60 -2.25
N PHE A 12 -8.06 -20.43 -2.41
CA PHE A 12 -9.15 -19.94 -1.58
C PHE A 12 -10.36 -19.56 -2.46
N PRO A 13 -11.11 -20.56 -2.96
CA PRO A 13 -12.24 -20.31 -3.87
C PRO A 13 -13.38 -19.53 -3.23
N GLN A 14 -13.38 -19.39 -1.91
CA GLN A 14 -14.38 -18.65 -1.16
C GLN A 14 -13.72 -17.88 -0.01
N ALA A 15 -14.17 -16.65 0.22
CA ALA A 15 -13.59 -15.78 1.26
C ALA A 15 -13.64 -16.41 2.67
N PHE A 16 -14.68 -17.18 2.99
CA PHE A 16 -14.80 -17.84 4.30
C PHE A 16 -13.67 -18.84 4.60
N ARG A 17 -13.06 -19.44 3.57
CA ARG A 17 -11.90 -20.32 3.75
C ARG A 17 -10.68 -19.57 4.26
N VAL A 18 -10.53 -18.31 3.84
CA VAL A 18 -9.50 -17.43 4.38
C VAL A 18 -9.78 -17.11 5.84
N GLU A 19 -11.05 -16.83 6.18
CA GLU A 19 -11.47 -16.56 7.55
C GLU A 19 -11.22 -17.74 8.49
N GLU A 20 -11.53 -18.97 8.06
CA GLU A 20 -11.21 -20.19 8.81
C GLU A 20 -9.71 -20.30 9.09
N CYS A 21 -8.85 -20.03 8.08
CA CYS A 21 -7.40 -20.01 8.27
C CYS A 21 -6.96 -18.90 9.25
N LEU A 22 -7.55 -17.71 9.17
CA LEU A 22 -7.21 -16.60 10.06
C LEU A 22 -7.63 -16.89 11.51
N ILE A 23 -8.75 -17.56 11.75
CA ILE A 23 -9.16 -18.01 13.09
C ILE A 23 -8.11 -18.97 13.67
N LEU A 24 -7.58 -19.90 12.87
CA LEU A 24 -6.50 -20.79 13.32
C LEU A 24 -5.19 -20.05 13.65
N LEU A 25 -4.98 -18.90 13.02
CA LEU A 25 -3.81 -18.04 13.23
C LEU A 25 -4.05 -16.96 14.31
N GLU A 26 -5.26 -16.86 14.89
CA GLU A 26 -5.61 -15.87 15.92
C GLU A 26 -4.60 -15.79 17.08
N PRO A 27 -4.04 -16.90 17.59
CA PRO A 27 -3.01 -16.83 18.63
C PRO A 27 -1.72 -16.10 18.21
N LEU A 28 -1.51 -15.90 16.90
CA LEU A 28 -0.30 -15.28 16.33
C LEU A 28 -0.55 -13.87 15.79
N TYR A 29 -1.81 -13.52 15.53
CA TYR A 29 -2.21 -12.25 14.98
C TYR A 29 -3.34 -11.62 15.78
N HIS A 30 -3.36 -10.29 15.78
CA HIS A 30 -4.47 -9.49 16.28
C HIS A 30 -5.15 -8.78 15.10
N CYS A 31 -6.47 -8.87 15.03
CA CYS A 31 -7.26 -8.07 14.11
C CYS A 31 -7.63 -6.76 14.80
N GLY A 32 -7.14 -5.63 14.26
CA GLY A 32 -7.52 -4.31 14.74
C GLY A 32 -8.96 -3.95 14.38
N VAL A 33 -9.48 -2.88 14.97
CA VAL A 33 -10.80 -2.32 14.63
C VAL A 33 -10.91 -1.86 13.18
N ASP A 34 -9.77 -1.64 12.53
CA ASP A 34 -9.61 -1.31 11.11
C ASP A 34 -9.63 -2.55 10.19
N GLY A 35 -9.87 -3.75 10.74
CA GLY A 35 -9.85 -5.00 9.98
C GLY A 35 -8.47 -5.46 9.53
N VAL A 36 -7.39 -4.80 10.00
CA VAL A 36 -6.02 -5.16 9.65
C VAL A 36 -5.46 -6.16 10.64
N TYR A 37 -4.94 -7.28 10.12
CA TYR A 37 -4.28 -8.32 10.91
C TYR A 37 -2.82 -7.93 11.16
N ARG A 38 -2.43 -7.87 12.43
CA ARG A 38 -1.07 -7.53 12.87
C ARG A 38 -0.48 -8.66 13.71
N PRO A 39 0.81 -9.00 13.54
CA PRO A 39 1.47 -9.97 14.42
C PRO A 39 1.43 -9.50 15.89
N LEU A 40 1.07 -10.41 16.81
CA LEU A 40 1.05 -10.11 18.26
C LEU A 40 2.46 -9.89 18.81
N HIS A 41 3.46 -10.60 18.28
CA HIS A 41 4.84 -10.53 18.75
C HIS A 41 5.80 -10.21 17.61
N ASN A 42 6.77 -9.34 17.91
CA ASN A 42 7.82 -8.99 16.96
C ASN A 42 8.68 -10.20 16.54
N ASP A 43 8.89 -11.14 17.45
CA ASP A 43 9.65 -12.37 17.17
C ASP A 43 8.96 -13.22 16.11
N PHE A 44 7.63 -13.28 16.11
CA PHE A 44 6.89 -13.95 15.05
C PHE A 44 7.03 -13.25 13.71
N ARG A 45 6.97 -11.92 13.71
CA ARG A 45 7.25 -11.12 12.49
C ARG A 45 8.64 -11.41 11.94
N LEU A 46 9.66 -11.42 12.81
CA LEU A 46 11.04 -11.71 12.41
C LEU A 46 11.19 -13.16 11.92
N PHE A 47 10.52 -14.11 12.55
CA PHE A 47 10.50 -15.51 12.10
C PHE A 47 9.91 -15.63 10.69
N VAL A 48 8.73 -15.05 10.44
CA VAL A 48 8.09 -15.06 9.12
C VAL A 48 8.95 -14.37 8.09
N SER A 49 9.58 -13.24 8.42
CA SER A 49 10.48 -12.51 7.53
C SER A 49 11.71 -13.35 7.15
N ARG A 50 12.32 -14.05 8.11
CA ARG A 50 13.45 -14.97 7.86
C ARG A 50 13.02 -16.17 7.01
N LEU A 51 11.84 -16.74 7.30
CA LEU A 51 11.29 -17.85 6.52
C LEU A 51 11.05 -17.43 5.06
N ALA A 52 10.42 -16.27 4.85
CA ALA A 52 10.17 -15.73 3.53
C ALA A 52 11.45 -15.43 2.73
N SER A 53 12.54 -15.07 3.44
CA SER A 53 13.86 -14.81 2.84
C SER A 53 14.64 -16.09 2.54
N ALA A 54 14.20 -17.26 3.03
CA ALA A 54 14.88 -18.53 2.75
C ALA A 54 14.81 -18.89 1.25
N ALA A 55 15.91 -19.42 0.72
CA ALA A 55 16.03 -19.75 -0.70
C ALA A 55 14.90 -20.68 -1.19
N ALA A 56 14.47 -21.61 -0.36
CA ALA A 56 13.39 -22.55 -0.67
C ALA A 56 12.01 -21.87 -0.81
N MET A 57 11.83 -20.69 -0.18
CA MET A 57 10.55 -19.95 -0.22
C MET A 57 10.50 -18.91 -1.35
N LYS A 58 11.64 -18.58 -1.98
CA LYS A 58 11.69 -17.57 -3.05
C LYS A 58 10.67 -17.79 -4.18
N PRO A 59 10.49 -19.01 -4.73
CA PRO A 59 9.50 -19.22 -5.78
C PRO A 59 8.07 -18.98 -5.29
N CYS A 60 7.76 -19.39 -4.07
CA CYS A 60 6.46 -19.17 -3.46
C CYS A 60 6.20 -17.66 -3.23
N MET A 61 7.19 -16.95 -2.72
CA MET A 61 7.10 -15.49 -2.51
C MET A 61 6.95 -14.73 -3.84
N GLY A 62 7.66 -15.16 -4.89
CA GLY A 62 7.49 -14.61 -6.23
C GLY A 62 6.07 -14.80 -6.77
N TYR A 63 5.54 -16.02 -6.65
CA TYR A 63 4.16 -16.30 -7.04
C TYR A 63 3.13 -15.44 -6.26
N VAL A 64 3.32 -15.31 -4.94
CA VAL A 64 2.43 -14.47 -4.11
C VAL A 64 2.52 -13.01 -4.55
N ALA A 65 3.73 -12.50 -4.77
CA ALA A 65 3.95 -11.12 -5.21
C ALA A 65 3.26 -10.86 -6.55
N GLU A 66 3.39 -11.75 -7.54
CA GLU A 66 2.73 -11.64 -8.85
C GLU A 66 1.21 -11.59 -8.73
N LYS A 67 0.61 -12.51 -7.95
CA LYS A 67 -0.84 -12.53 -7.76
C LYS A 67 -1.37 -11.28 -7.06
N LEU A 68 -0.65 -10.78 -6.07
CA LEU A 68 -1.01 -9.53 -5.40
C LEU A 68 -0.81 -8.32 -6.33
N ALA A 69 0.23 -8.33 -7.17
CA ALA A 69 0.47 -7.28 -8.15
C ALA A 69 -0.68 -7.21 -9.18
N ASP A 70 -1.11 -8.35 -9.71
CA ASP A 70 -2.26 -8.42 -10.62
C ASP A 70 -3.52 -7.88 -9.95
N TYR A 71 -3.77 -8.25 -8.70
CA TYR A 71 -4.93 -7.76 -7.96
C TYR A 71 -4.87 -6.23 -7.76
N VAL A 72 -3.75 -5.72 -7.29
CA VAL A 72 -3.58 -4.28 -6.99
C VAL A 72 -3.61 -3.44 -8.26
N PHE A 73 -3.03 -3.93 -9.36
CA PHE A 73 -2.98 -3.21 -10.63
C PHE A 73 -4.36 -3.13 -11.28
N ASN A 74 -5.14 -4.21 -11.22
CA ASN A 74 -6.49 -4.28 -11.79
C ASN A 74 -7.59 -3.73 -10.86
N ALA A 75 -7.28 -3.48 -9.59
CA ALA A 75 -8.23 -2.86 -8.67
C ALA A 75 -8.55 -1.43 -9.11
N ASP A 76 -9.83 -1.09 -9.16
CA ASP A 76 -10.31 0.26 -9.47
C ASP A 76 -9.94 1.25 -8.37
N GLY A 77 -8.66 1.66 -8.34
CA GLY A 77 -8.16 2.64 -7.38
C GLY A 77 -8.36 2.17 -5.93
N GLY A 78 -8.20 3.05 -4.98
CA GLY A 78 -8.48 2.76 -3.60
C GLY A 78 -7.22 2.70 -2.75
N LEU A 79 -7.44 2.79 -1.45
CA LEU A 79 -6.38 2.94 -0.45
C LEU A 79 -5.32 1.83 -0.51
N LEU A 80 -5.73 0.58 -0.82
CA LEU A 80 -4.79 -0.53 -0.95
C LEU A 80 -3.75 -0.28 -2.06
N ARG A 81 -4.21 0.16 -3.23
CA ARG A 81 -3.33 0.50 -4.37
C ARG A 81 -2.45 1.69 -4.02
N SER A 82 -3.02 2.72 -3.40
CA SER A 82 -2.30 3.92 -3.01
C SER A 82 -1.24 3.66 -1.94
N CYS A 83 -1.52 2.79 -0.96
CA CYS A 83 -0.57 2.50 0.12
C CYS A 83 0.47 1.43 -0.22
N PHE A 84 0.12 0.45 -1.06
CA PHE A 84 0.95 -0.75 -1.23
C PHE A 84 1.24 -1.09 -2.69
N GLY A 85 0.67 -0.39 -3.66
CA GLY A 85 0.79 -0.72 -5.07
C GLY A 85 2.23 -0.83 -5.54
N ILE A 86 3.03 0.19 -5.27
CA ILE A 86 4.45 0.22 -5.65
C ILE A 86 5.25 -0.89 -4.95
N ARG A 87 5.00 -1.13 -3.66
CA ARG A 87 5.70 -2.19 -2.91
C ARG A 87 5.41 -3.58 -3.47
N VAL A 88 4.16 -3.84 -3.82
CA VAL A 88 3.73 -5.13 -4.37
C VAL A 88 4.26 -5.34 -5.78
N LEU A 89 4.17 -4.32 -6.65
CA LEU A 89 4.74 -4.36 -8.00
C LEU A 89 6.27 -4.53 -7.96
N SER A 90 6.94 -3.82 -7.04
CA SER A 90 8.37 -3.95 -6.81
C SER A 90 8.76 -5.37 -6.38
N ALA A 91 8.01 -5.95 -5.44
CA ALA A 91 8.24 -7.32 -4.98
C ALA A 91 8.03 -8.37 -6.08
N ALA A 92 7.15 -8.08 -7.04
CA ALA A 92 6.93 -8.87 -8.25
C ALA A 92 7.93 -8.56 -9.37
N ASN A 93 8.89 -7.66 -9.15
CA ASN A 93 9.88 -7.21 -10.16
C ASN A 93 9.23 -6.57 -11.41
N ARG A 94 8.05 -5.97 -11.25
CA ARG A 94 7.30 -5.29 -12.33
C ARG A 94 7.70 -3.81 -12.40
N VAL A 95 8.98 -3.56 -12.67
CA VAL A 95 9.58 -2.22 -12.63
C VAL A 95 8.88 -1.23 -13.58
N ALA A 96 8.58 -1.65 -14.82
CA ALA A 96 7.93 -0.79 -15.80
C ALA A 96 6.57 -0.28 -15.28
N GLU A 97 5.79 -1.14 -14.63
CA GLU A 97 4.49 -0.78 -14.07
C GLU A 97 4.62 0.09 -12.81
N CYS A 98 5.67 -0.09 -12.01
CA CYS A 98 5.97 0.87 -10.93
C CYS A 98 6.21 2.28 -11.47
N LEU A 99 7.04 2.39 -12.53
CA LEU A 99 7.38 3.65 -13.16
C LEU A 99 6.20 4.30 -13.89
N GLU A 100 5.28 3.50 -14.40
CA GLU A 100 4.05 3.97 -15.03
C GLU A 100 3.01 4.41 -13.99
N LEU A 101 2.87 3.65 -12.91
CA LEU A 101 1.87 3.90 -11.89
C LEU A 101 2.16 5.15 -11.05
N PHE A 102 3.42 5.39 -10.71
CA PHE A 102 3.81 6.48 -9.82
C PHE A 102 3.96 7.79 -10.59
N ASP A 103 2.84 8.38 -10.93
CA ASP A 103 2.74 9.68 -11.55
C ASP A 103 2.15 10.73 -10.59
N THR A 104 2.04 11.96 -11.06
CA THR A 104 1.48 13.09 -10.31
C THR A 104 0.02 12.82 -9.90
N ASP A 105 -0.77 12.20 -10.78
CA ASP A 105 -2.18 11.90 -10.51
C ASP A 105 -2.32 10.81 -9.44
N PHE A 106 -1.44 9.82 -9.46
CA PHE A 106 -1.35 8.81 -8.40
C PHE A 106 -1.05 9.46 -7.04
N VAL A 107 -0.06 10.35 -6.97
CA VAL A 107 0.31 11.04 -5.73
C VAL A 107 -0.86 11.86 -5.18
N ILE A 108 -1.50 12.67 -6.02
CA ILE A 108 -2.66 13.48 -5.62
C ILE A 108 -3.81 12.59 -5.15
N SER A 109 -4.12 11.53 -5.89
CA SER A 109 -5.18 10.59 -5.56
C SER A 109 -4.88 9.86 -4.25
N ALA A 110 -3.65 9.39 -4.04
CA ALA A 110 -3.25 8.67 -2.84
C ALA A 110 -3.38 9.56 -1.59
N VAL A 111 -2.87 10.78 -1.65
CA VAL A 111 -2.98 11.75 -0.54
C VAL A 111 -4.44 12.11 -0.27
N SER A 112 -5.25 12.34 -1.29
CA SER A 112 -6.68 12.65 -1.13
C SER A 112 -7.48 11.51 -0.53
N GLN A 113 -7.03 10.26 -0.70
CA GLN A 113 -7.62 9.07 -0.08
C GLN A 113 -7.09 8.80 1.33
N GLY A 114 -6.21 9.64 1.84
CA GLY A 114 -5.64 9.51 3.19
C GLY A 114 -4.53 8.46 3.28
N ALA A 115 -3.78 8.21 2.20
CA ALA A 115 -2.59 7.37 2.28
C ALA A 115 -1.60 7.96 3.29
N PRO A 116 -1.02 7.15 4.21
CA PRO A 116 -0.05 7.60 5.18
C PRO A 116 1.17 8.23 4.50
N TRP A 117 1.62 9.37 5.03
CA TRP A 117 2.69 10.16 4.43
C TRP A 117 4.02 9.39 4.32
N ASP A 118 4.39 8.71 5.38
CA ASP A 118 5.59 7.86 5.44
C ASP A 118 5.60 6.76 4.37
N LEU A 119 4.45 6.18 4.06
CA LEU A 119 4.32 5.21 2.98
C LEU A 119 4.48 5.85 1.60
N MET A 120 4.01 7.08 1.43
CA MET A 120 4.17 7.82 0.17
C MET A 120 5.63 8.19 -0.08
N GLU A 121 6.34 8.65 0.96
CA GLU A 121 7.79 8.92 0.87
C GLU A 121 8.59 7.65 0.57
N GLU A 122 8.26 6.53 1.21
CA GLU A 122 8.91 5.25 0.93
C GLU A 122 8.69 4.81 -0.53
N GLN A 123 7.46 4.90 -1.03
CA GLN A 123 7.15 4.57 -2.42
C GLN A 123 7.89 5.48 -3.40
N ALA A 124 7.94 6.78 -3.12
CA ALA A 124 8.67 7.76 -3.91
C ALA A 124 10.17 7.40 -4.01
N ALA A 125 10.80 7.06 -2.88
CA ALA A 125 12.21 6.66 -2.84
C ALA A 125 12.46 5.38 -3.66
N VAL A 126 11.58 4.38 -3.55
CA VAL A 126 11.67 3.13 -4.31
C VAL A 126 11.57 3.40 -5.81
N VAL A 127 10.58 4.18 -6.25
CA VAL A 127 10.37 4.49 -7.66
C VAL A 127 11.52 5.33 -8.23
N PHE A 128 12.01 6.29 -7.48
CA PHE A 128 13.16 7.10 -7.90
C PHE A 128 14.42 6.24 -8.09
N GLY A 129 14.68 5.32 -7.16
CA GLY A 129 15.78 4.35 -7.32
C GLY A 129 15.64 3.52 -8.59
N MET A 130 14.45 2.97 -8.84
CA MET A 130 14.16 2.19 -10.06
C MET A 130 14.32 3.03 -11.34
N ALA A 131 13.87 4.28 -11.32
CA ALA A 131 14.02 5.18 -12.45
C ALA A 131 15.50 5.46 -12.77
N CYS A 132 16.31 5.71 -11.75
CA CYS A 132 17.76 5.89 -11.93
C CYS A 132 18.43 4.63 -12.48
N ASP A 133 18.05 3.46 -11.98
CA ASP A 133 18.62 2.17 -12.41
C ASP A 133 18.20 1.79 -13.84
N SER A 134 17.04 2.26 -14.29
CA SER A 134 16.54 2.01 -15.65
C SER A 134 17.32 2.74 -16.74
N HIS A 135 18.11 3.76 -16.39
CA HIS A 135 18.78 4.69 -17.31
C HIS A 135 17.83 5.41 -18.29
N ASP A 136 16.53 5.47 -17.94
CA ASP A 136 15.51 6.19 -18.73
C ASP A 136 15.30 7.60 -18.15
N LEU A 137 15.74 8.61 -18.89
CA LEU A 137 15.61 10.01 -18.48
C LEU A 137 14.14 10.44 -18.31
N LEU A 138 13.22 9.90 -19.10
CA LEU A 138 11.80 10.22 -18.95
C LEU A 138 11.22 9.63 -17.67
N ALA A 139 11.62 8.42 -17.31
CA ALA A 139 11.23 7.81 -16.05
C ALA A 139 11.76 8.61 -14.85
N VAL A 140 13.02 9.07 -14.91
CA VAL A 140 13.60 9.93 -13.87
C VAL A 140 12.83 11.24 -13.76
N GLN A 141 12.57 11.93 -14.87
CA GLN A 141 11.82 13.19 -14.88
C GLN A 141 10.39 13.02 -14.32
N ARG A 142 9.69 11.94 -14.64
CA ARG A 142 8.37 11.64 -14.08
C ARG A 142 8.44 11.44 -12.57
N ALA A 143 9.39 10.63 -12.11
CA ALA A 143 9.60 10.39 -10.69
C ALA A 143 9.92 11.68 -9.93
N GLU A 144 10.81 12.53 -10.48
CA GLU A 144 11.14 13.84 -9.91
C GLU A 144 9.90 14.75 -9.84
N SER A 145 9.09 14.79 -10.90
CA SER A 145 7.86 15.59 -10.93
C SER A 145 6.86 15.13 -9.86
N SER A 146 6.69 13.83 -9.68
CA SER A 146 5.79 13.26 -8.69
C SER A 146 6.28 13.50 -7.26
N ILE A 147 7.59 13.43 -7.03
CA ILE A 147 8.24 13.76 -5.75
C ILE A 147 8.10 15.26 -5.45
N ALA A 148 8.30 16.12 -6.44
CA ALA A 148 8.10 17.56 -6.28
C ALA A 148 6.64 17.88 -5.91
N THR A 149 5.68 17.20 -6.52
CA THR A 149 4.26 17.33 -6.17
C THR A 149 4.01 16.92 -4.73
N LEU A 150 4.56 15.78 -4.29
CA LEU A 150 4.46 15.32 -2.91
C LEU A 150 5.04 16.36 -1.94
N SER A 151 6.23 16.90 -2.22
CA SER A 151 6.86 17.93 -1.40
C SER A 151 6.04 19.22 -1.33
N GLN A 152 5.45 19.67 -2.44
CA GLN A 152 4.58 20.84 -2.47
C GLN A 152 3.32 20.63 -1.61
N ILE A 153 2.72 19.47 -1.65
CA ILE A 153 1.56 19.14 -0.80
C ILE A 153 1.96 19.21 0.68
N ASP A 154 3.11 18.64 1.04
CA ASP A 154 3.63 18.65 2.41
C ASP A 154 3.88 20.08 2.91
N GLU A 155 4.50 20.94 2.10
CA GLU A 155 4.71 22.35 2.41
C GLU A 155 3.38 23.08 2.62
N HIS A 156 2.38 22.83 1.78
CA HIS A 156 1.06 23.40 1.95
C HIS A 156 0.37 22.95 3.24
N ILE A 157 0.44 21.66 3.56
CA ILE A 157 -0.13 21.11 4.81
C ILE A 157 0.53 21.80 6.02
N LYS A 158 1.85 21.86 6.06
CA LYS A 158 2.62 22.52 7.13
C LYS A 158 2.26 23.98 7.26
N TYR A 159 2.16 24.71 6.15
CA TYR A 159 1.77 26.11 6.15
C TYR A 159 0.37 26.31 6.76
N TYR A 160 -0.60 25.45 6.42
CA TYR A 160 -1.94 25.52 6.99
C TYR A 160 -1.96 25.15 8.48
N GLU A 161 -1.21 24.16 8.90
CA GLU A 161 -1.09 23.79 10.31
C GLU A 161 -0.48 24.90 11.17
N GLU A 162 0.54 25.57 10.65
CA GLU A 162 1.18 26.71 11.32
C GLU A 162 0.31 27.96 11.33
N SER A 163 -0.38 28.24 10.24
CA SER A 163 -1.23 29.44 10.08
C SER A 163 -2.56 29.32 10.84
N TYR A 164 -3.06 28.11 11.04
CA TYR A 164 -4.36 27.85 11.64
C TYR A 164 -4.28 26.73 12.69
N PRO A 165 -3.55 26.92 13.79
CA PRO A 165 -3.28 25.86 14.78
C PRO A 165 -4.55 25.31 15.47
N ASN A 166 -5.66 26.07 15.46
CA ASN A 166 -6.94 25.64 16.03
C ASN A 166 -7.84 24.85 15.04
N THR A 167 -7.43 24.69 13.79
CA THR A 167 -8.19 23.95 12.78
C THR A 167 -7.72 22.51 12.63
N ARG A 168 -6.64 22.11 13.32
CA ARG A 168 -6.11 20.74 13.26
C ARG A 168 -7.18 19.69 13.55
N ASP A 169 -8.00 19.90 14.59
CA ASP A 169 -9.08 18.99 14.94
C ASP A 169 -10.22 19.02 13.91
N ASN A 170 -10.46 20.17 13.25
CA ASN A 170 -11.44 20.27 12.19
C ASN A 170 -10.96 19.66 10.88
N TYR A 171 -9.66 19.73 10.56
CA TYR A 171 -9.08 19.12 9.37
C TYR A 171 -9.05 17.60 9.48
N LEU A 172 -8.60 17.06 10.61
CA LEU A 172 -8.65 15.61 10.88
C LEU A 172 -10.09 15.10 10.86
N ASN A 173 -11.03 15.87 11.41
CA ASN A 173 -12.47 15.57 11.33
C ASN A 173 -13.03 15.73 9.91
N THR A 174 -12.46 16.60 9.07
CA THR A 174 -12.88 16.75 7.67
C THR A 174 -12.35 15.60 6.81
N PHE A 175 -11.15 15.10 7.08
CA PHE A 175 -10.65 13.86 6.48
C PHE A 175 -11.42 12.62 6.98
N ASP A 176 -11.88 12.61 8.24
CA ASP A 176 -12.78 11.57 8.75
C ASP A 176 -14.19 11.63 8.14
N VAL A 177 -14.63 12.81 7.70
CA VAL A 177 -15.91 12.99 6.98
C VAL A 177 -15.79 12.56 5.50
N ILE A 178 -14.59 12.58 4.93
CA ILE A 178 -14.30 12.02 3.59
C ILE A 178 -14.11 10.48 3.66
N ARG A 179 -13.96 9.89 4.83
CA ARG A 179 -14.18 8.46 5.02
C ARG A 179 -15.67 8.18 4.82
N VAL A 180 -16.03 8.03 3.55
CA VAL A 180 -17.32 7.48 3.16
C VAL A 180 -17.53 6.22 4.00
N PRO A 181 -18.59 6.12 4.83
CA PRO A 181 -18.92 4.85 5.45
C PRO A 181 -19.03 3.84 4.32
N LEU A 182 -18.28 2.77 4.38
CA LEU A 182 -18.60 1.57 3.64
C LEU A 182 -19.93 1.12 4.23
N ASP A 183 -21.02 1.64 3.66
CA ASP A 183 -22.36 1.20 3.98
C ASP A 183 -22.41 -0.31 3.80
N SER A 184 -22.46 -0.96 4.93
CA SER A 184 -22.93 -2.30 5.12
C SER A 184 -24.43 -2.31 4.87
N ASP A 185 -24.84 -2.31 3.60
CA ASP A 185 -26.21 -2.71 3.22
C ASP A 185 -26.20 -3.10 1.73
N HIS A 186 -26.01 -4.40 1.48
CA HIS A 186 -26.85 -5.29 0.64
C HIS A 186 -26.17 -6.64 0.50
#